data_f92a95d862b71a325360d7d964b3eae5
#
_entry.id   f92a95d862b71a325360d7d964b3eae5
#
_cell.length_a   1.000
_cell.length_b   1.000
_cell.length_c   1.000
_cell.angle_alpha   90.00
_cell.angle_beta   90.00
_cell.angle_gamma   90.00
#
_symmetry.space_group_name_H-M   'P 1'
#
loop_
_entity.id
_entity.type
_entity.pdbx_description
1 polymer ?
#
loop_
_entity_poly.entity_id
_entity_poly.type
_entity_poly.pdbx_seq_one_letter_code
_entity_poly.pdbx_strand_id
1 'polypeptide(L)'
;MSIPPPPHPHPAWGRPYAPPPRQAPVNGIAISALVLGLLCFLPAVGLVLGLIALSQIRRRGERGTGFAVAGAVVSSVGLVLWAVALTTGGASAFWQGFREAASGEGTAYALDAGQCFDTPDGSLGGVTYDIDEVPCSGAHDGEVFAAFDLADGPFPGDDSVARTADDKCYALRTGYAMDAWAVPSNVDIYYLTPTRQSWRAGDREVTCLFGGAEEGDVLTGSLRNDETTLDADQVSFLKAAELLDEALESEPATAYIEDDLPGHREWAGRMESALAEQGRRLRGHTWPAGAEQPVADLAEDLDAAREEWAAATKATDADTFYEHYDTGYDLIAPSASVAAREALGLAATPPAYQEGDAGEGTDGDGPGFEV
;
A
#
# COMPACT_ATOMS: atom_id res chain seq x y z
N MET A 1 80.95 89.37 -16.44
CA MET A 1 81.07 88.55 -15.22
C MET A 1 79.69 87.98 -14.95
N SER A 2 79.45 86.73 -15.32
CA SER A 2 78.19 86.05 -15.12
C SER A 2 78.29 85.15 -13.90
N ILE A 3 77.38 85.34 -12.94
CA ILE A 3 77.29 84.55 -11.69
C ILE A 3 76.59 83.25 -12.03
N PRO A 4 77.07 82.03 -11.66
CA PRO A 4 76.37 80.78 -11.87
C PRO A 4 75.20 80.61 -10.93
N PRO A 5 74.12 79.93 -11.32
CA PRO A 5 72.96 79.72 -10.51
C PRO A 5 73.26 78.70 -9.38
N PRO A 6 72.48 78.73 -8.23
CA PRO A 6 72.67 77.81 -7.14
C PRO A 6 72.22 76.40 -7.44
N PRO A 7 72.80 75.39 -6.81
CA PRO A 7 72.45 73.95 -7.03
C PRO A 7 71.07 73.60 -6.50
N HIS A 8 70.34 72.78 -7.28
CA HIS A 8 69.00 72.28 -6.91
C HIS A 8 69.09 71.33 -5.73
N PRO A 9 68.11 71.36 -4.77
CA PRO A 9 68.02 70.41 -3.64
C PRO A 9 67.75 68.98 -4.17
N HIS A 10 68.50 68.00 -3.68
CA HIS A 10 68.32 66.62 -4.00
C HIS A 10 67.01 66.13 -3.32
N PRO A 11 66.16 65.30 -4.00
CA PRO A 11 64.94 64.73 -3.41
C PRO A 11 65.32 63.78 -2.26
N ALA A 12 64.72 63.97 -1.12
CA ALA A 12 64.83 63.07 0.03
C ALA A 12 64.32 61.65 -0.33
N TRP A 13 65.21 60.67 -0.19
CA TRP A 13 64.88 59.29 -0.44
C TRP A 13 63.70 58.89 0.51
N GLY A 14 62.57 58.37 -0.10
CA GLY A 14 61.39 57.99 0.57
C GLY A 14 61.67 56.94 1.66
N ARG A 15 60.92 57.05 2.75
CA ARG A 15 60.88 56.03 3.82
C ARG A 15 60.58 54.68 3.22
N PRO A 16 61.24 53.57 3.64
CA PRO A 16 60.90 52.25 3.17
C PRO A 16 59.38 51.97 3.41
N TYR A 17 58.70 51.58 2.33
CA TYR A 17 57.27 51.19 2.36
C TYR A 17 57.16 49.91 3.22
N ALA A 18 56.60 50.02 4.43
CA ALA A 18 56.28 48.87 5.25
C ALA A 18 55.16 48.08 4.54
N PRO A 19 55.34 46.80 4.23
CA PRO A 19 54.27 46.02 3.63
C PRO A 19 53.08 45.95 4.57
N PRO A 20 51.83 46.02 4.05
CA PRO A 20 50.65 45.95 4.93
C PRO A 20 50.66 44.65 5.72
N PRO A 21 50.19 44.68 6.99
CA PRO A 21 50.17 43.49 7.86
C PRO A 21 49.40 42.36 7.16
N ARG A 22 50.06 41.24 6.94
CA ARG A 22 49.37 40.04 6.38
C ARG A 22 48.25 39.64 7.34
N GLN A 23 47.04 39.67 6.81
CA GLN A 23 45.88 39.18 7.58
C GLN A 23 46.08 37.70 7.90
N ALA A 24 45.87 37.27 9.14
CA ALA A 24 45.98 35.87 9.54
C ALA A 24 44.99 35.02 8.71
N PRO A 25 45.38 33.83 8.23
CA PRO A 25 44.53 32.97 7.42
C PRO A 25 43.30 32.52 8.24
N VAL A 26 42.19 32.31 7.54
CA VAL A 26 40.97 31.75 8.16
C VAL A 26 41.15 30.25 8.31
N ASN A 27 40.78 29.72 9.50
CA ASN A 27 40.92 28.29 9.79
C ASN A 27 39.91 27.48 8.98
N GLY A 28 40.39 26.58 8.11
CA GLY A 28 39.53 25.76 7.23
C GLY A 28 38.65 24.77 8.01
N ILE A 29 39.13 24.29 9.17
CA ILE A 29 38.36 23.38 10.03
C ILE A 29 37.14 24.10 10.65
N ALA A 30 37.25 25.43 10.90
CA ALA A 30 36.15 26.22 11.41
C ALA A 30 35.02 26.36 10.35
N ILE A 31 35.36 26.47 9.08
CA ILE A 31 34.41 26.48 7.97
C ILE A 31 33.75 25.12 7.82
N SER A 32 34.55 24.05 7.85
CA SER A 32 34.01 22.68 7.77
C SER A 32 33.07 22.35 8.94
N ALA A 33 33.38 22.83 10.15
CA ALA A 33 32.51 22.64 11.32
C ALA A 33 31.16 23.34 11.16
N LEU A 34 31.15 24.54 10.56
CA LEU A 34 29.91 25.27 10.28
C LEU A 34 29.07 24.57 9.21
N VAL A 35 29.68 24.13 8.12
CA VAL A 35 29.00 23.43 7.01
C VAL A 35 28.41 22.11 7.49
N LEU A 36 29.18 21.31 8.24
CA LEU A 36 28.69 20.03 8.79
C LEU A 36 27.63 20.23 9.89
N GLY A 37 27.72 21.32 10.65
CA GLY A 37 26.69 21.69 11.63
C GLY A 37 25.36 22.08 10.97
N LEU A 38 25.41 22.77 9.82
CA LEU A 38 24.23 23.15 9.05
C LEU A 38 23.54 21.96 8.36
N LEU A 39 24.32 20.95 7.95
CA LEU A 39 23.80 19.74 7.30
C LEU A 39 23.06 18.79 8.25
N CYS A 40 23.02 19.04 9.58
CA CYS A 40 22.29 18.32 10.63
C CYS A 40 22.48 16.78 10.67
N PHE A 41 23.29 16.22 9.78
CA PHE A 41 23.42 14.77 9.57
C PHE A 41 24.29 14.07 10.62
N LEU A 42 25.31 14.79 11.11
CA LEU A 42 26.25 14.25 12.11
C LEU A 42 26.58 15.35 13.14
N PRO A 43 25.64 15.72 14.01
CA PRO A 43 25.83 16.85 14.94
C PRO A 43 27.01 16.61 15.90
N ALA A 44 27.31 15.38 16.25
CA ALA A 44 28.46 15.03 17.07
C ALA A 44 29.80 15.36 16.40
N VAL A 45 29.93 15.13 15.08
CA VAL A 45 31.15 15.44 14.31
C VAL A 45 31.34 16.95 14.20
N GLY A 46 30.30 17.72 13.94
CA GLY A 46 30.35 19.19 13.90
C GLY A 46 30.80 19.79 15.24
N LEU A 47 30.32 19.25 16.35
CA LEU A 47 30.74 19.69 17.69
C LEU A 47 32.21 19.41 17.95
N VAL A 48 32.71 18.20 17.66
CA VAL A 48 34.10 17.82 17.83
C VAL A 48 35.02 18.69 16.96
N LEU A 49 34.68 18.90 15.69
CA LEU A 49 35.43 19.75 14.79
C LEU A 49 35.44 21.22 15.23
N GLY A 50 34.32 21.71 15.75
CA GLY A 50 34.21 23.06 16.32
C GLY A 50 35.12 23.26 17.51
N LEU A 51 35.19 22.28 18.41
CA LEU A 51 36.10 22.33 19.57
C LEU A 51 37.58 22.25 19.17
N ILE A 52 37.93 21.40 18.18
CA ILE A 52 39.26 21.33 17.60
C ILE A 52 39.66 22.65 16.96
N ALA A 53 38.76 23.23 16.15
CA ALA A 53 38.97 24.53 15.49
C ALA A 53 39.25 25.64 16.53
N LEU A 54 38.47 25.72 17.61
CA LEU A 54 38.68 26.68 18.70
C LEU A 54 40.03 26.52 19.38
N SER A 55 40.46 25.28 19.60
CA SER A 55 41.79 24.98 20.16
C SER A 55 42.92 25.42 19.20
N GLN A 56 42.81 25.15 17.89
CA GLN A 56 43.77 25.56 16.89
C GLN A 56 43.87 27.06 16.72
N ILE A 57 42.71 27.76 16.65
CA ILE A 57 42.63 29.22 16.55
C ILE A 57 43.36 29.87 17.75
N ARG A 58 43.12 29.35 18.97
CA ARG A 58 43.80 29.85 20.19
C ARG A 58 45.33 29.60 20.16
N ARG A 59 45.77 28.46 19.62
CA ARG A 59 47.20 28.10 19.60
C ARG A 59 47.98 28.77 18.47
N ARG A 60 47.33 28.98 17.31
CA ARG A 60 48.00 29.47 16.07
C ARG A 60 47.70 30.93 15.74
N GLY A 61 46.80 31.59 16.50
CA GLY A 61 46.43 32.99 16.25
C GLY A 61 45.69 33.20 14.95
N GLU A 62 45.00 32.16 14.44
CA GLU A 62 44.22 32.18 13.21
C GLU A 62 42.87 32.94 13.40
N ARG A 63 42.23 33.36 12.30
CA ARG A 63 40.91 33.98 12.32
C ARG A 63 39.82 32.92 12.11
N GLY A 64 38.61 33.14 12.62
CA GLY A 64 37.47 32.26 12.41
C GLY A 64 36.75 31.77 13.66
N THR A 65 37.04 32.39 14.82
CA THR A 65 36.39 32.04 16.11
C THR A 65 34.85 32.09 15.99
N GLY A 66 34.29 33.05 15.24
CA GLY A 66 32.82 33.16 15.04
C GLY A 66 32.24 31.95 14.33
N PHE A 67 32.91 31.44 13.31
CA PHE A 67 32.45 30.24 12.57
C PHE A 67 32.55 28.97 13.41
N ALA A 68 33.60 28.82 14.21
CA ALA A 68 33.79 27.69 15.11
C ALA A 68 32.75 27.67 16.22
N VAL A 69 32.43 28.85 16.81
CA VAL A 69 31.39 28.98 17.85
C VAL A 69 30.01 28.73 17.26
N ALA A 70 29.69 29.33 16.11
CA ALA A 70 28.41 29.12 15.43
C ALA A 70 28.18 27.64 15.10
N GLY A 71 29.20 26.96 14.53
CA GLY A 71 29.14 25.53 14.23
C GLY A 71 28.94 24.65 15.49
N ALA A 72 29.61 24.98 16.58
CA ALA A 72 29.44 24.26 17.85
C ALA A 72 28.06 24.46 18.47
N VAL A 73 27.48 25.67 18.41
CA VAL A 73 26.13 25.96 18.90
C VAL A 73 25.08 25.23 18.08
N VAL A 74 25.12 25.31 16.75
CA VAL A 74 24.20 24.62 15.87
C VAL A 74 24.27 23.11 16.08
N SER A 75 25.49 22.55 16.19
CA SER A 75 25.68 21.11 16.46
C SER A 75 25.14 20.70 17.84
N SER A 76 25.25 21.56 18.85
CA SER A 76 24.69 21.28 20.19
C SER A 76 23.17 21.26 20.18
N VAL A 77 22.53 22.19 19.47
CA VAL A 77 21.08 22.22 19.27
C VAL A 77 20.64 20.96 18.52
N GLY A 78 21.34 20.57 17.44
CA GLY A 78 21.09 19.37 16.69
C GLY A 78 21.17 18.10 17.56
N LEU A 79 22.16 18.01 18.46
CA LEU A 79 22.29 16.89 19.41
C LEU A 79 21.11 16.79 20.40
N VAL A 80 20.61 17.93 20.89
CA VAL A 80 19.43 17.97 21.77
C VAL A 80 18.19 17.51 21.02
N LEU A 81 17.98 18.00 19.79
CA LEU A 81 16.85 17.57 18.94
C LEU A 81 16.92 16.07 18.63
N TRP A 82 18.12 15.54 18.35
CA TRP A 82 18.34 14.11 18.16
C TRP A 82 18.02 13.29 19.41
N ALA A 83 18.44 13.77 20.60
CA ALA A 83 18.11 13.09 21.85
C ALA A 83 16.59 13.09 22.13
N VAL A 84 15.90 14.17 21.83
CA VAL A 84 14.43 14.24 21.92
C VAL A 84 13.78 13.29 20.92
N ALA A 85 14.22 13.27 19.66
CA ALA A 85 13.70 12.37 18.63
C ALA A 85 13.88 10.88 18.99
N LEU A 86 15.02 10.52 19.60
CA LEU A 86 15.27 9.16 20.11
C LEU A 86 14.31 8.76 21.24
N THR A 87 13.95 9.70 22.11
CA THR A 87 13.07 9.41 23.26
C THR A 87 11.58 9.42 22.88
N THR A 88 11.19 10.09 21.79
CA THR A 88 9.81 10.21 21.31
C THR A 88 9.44 9.29 20.17
N GLY A 89 10.36 8.40 19.74
CA GLY A 89 10.15 7.51 18.58
C GLY A 89 10.32 8.18 17.21
N GLY A 90 10.59 9.50 17.18
CA GLY A 90 10.78 10.25 15.93
C GLY A 90 12.06 9.87 15.14
N ALA A 91 12.97 9.11 15.76
CA ALA A 91 14.18 8.65 15.06
C ALA A 91 13.87 7.55 14.04
N SER A 92 12.87 6.72 14.29
CA SER A 92 12.42 5.69 13.32
C SER A 92 11.70 6.35 12.14
N ALA A 93 10.81 7.29 12.40
CA ALA A 93 10.14 8.06 11.36
C ALA A 93 11.12 8.89 10.53
N PHE A 94 12.12 9.53 11.17
CA PHE A 94 13.19 10.23 10.45
C PHE A 94 14.05 9.27 9.61
N TRP A 95 14.34 8.06 10.11
CA TRP A 95 15.15 7.08 9.39
C TRP A 95 14.39 6.45 8.22
N GLN A 96 13.08 6.27 8.36
CA GLN A 96 12.19 5.88 7.27
C GLN A 96 12.15 6.97 6.18
N GLY A 97 11.81 8.21 6.53
CA GLY A 97 11.81 9.32 5.57
C GLY A 97 13.19 9.65 4.97
N PHE A 98 14.29 9.33 5.69
CA PHE A 98 15.64 9.46 5.14
C PHE A 98 16.00 8.33 4.17
N ARG A 99 15.58 7.10 4.43
CA ARG A 99 15.70 5.99 3.49
C ARG A 99 14.94 6.29 2.20
N GLU A 100 13.73 6.76 2.33
CA GLU A 100 12.86 7.17 1.23
C GLU A 100 13.49 8.29 0.39
N ALA A 101 14.01 9.34 1.03
CA ALA A 101 14.71 10.44 0.34
C ALA A 101 16.10 10.05 -0.19
N ALA A 102 16.81 9.08 0.41
CA ALA A 102 18.15 8.67 0.02
C ALA A 102 18.18 7.56 -1.04
N SER A 103 17.09 6.84 -1.23
CA SER A 103 16.92 5.91 -2.35
C SER A 103 16.86 6.64 -3.70
N GLY A 104 16.62 7.98 -3.68
CA GLY A 104 16.83 8.86 -4.84
C GLY A 104 15.92 8.63 -6.05
N GLU A 105 15.14 7.59 -5.98
CA GLU A 105 13.98 7.26 -6.80
C GLU A 105 12.91 6.96 -5.76
N GLY A 106 12.03 7.95 -5.54
CA GLY A 106 10.87 7.72 -4.70
C GLY A 106 10.28 6.39 -5.13
N THR A 107 10.14 5.46 -4.19
CA THR A 107 9.08 4.52 -4.33
C THR A 107 7.87 5.40 -4.59
N ALA A 108 7.48 5.46 -5.84
CA ALA A 108 6.25 6.10 -6.18
C ALA A 108 5.25 5.45 -5.24
N TYR A 109 4.83 6.24 -4.23
CA TYR A 109 3.59 6.02 -3.54
C TYR A 109 3.52 4.78 -2.64
N ALA A 110 4.08 4.87 -1.43
CA ALA A 110 3.62 4.05 -0.32
C ALA A 110 2.21 4.54 0.05
N LEU A 111 1.21 4.09 -0.69
CA LEU A 111 -0.18 4.32 -0.35
C LEU A 111 -0.60 3.29 0.69
N ASP A 112 -1.13 3.75 1.80
CA ASP A 112 -1.67 2.88 2.84
C ASP A 112 -3.10 2.42 2.50
N ALA A 113 -3.49 1.26 3.01
CA ALA A 113 -4.85 0.77 2.85
C ALA A 113 -5.89 1.77 3.40
N GLY A 114 -6.84 2.15 2.58
CA GLY A 114 -7.86 3.16 2.84
C GLY A 114 -7.55 4.53 2.26
N GLN A 115 -6.44 4.71 1.57
CA GLN A 115 -6.15 5.93 0.82
C GLN A 115 -6.77 5.87 -0.57
N CYS A 116 -7.37 6.98 -0.98
CA CYS A 116 -7.93 7.18 -2.31
C CYS A 116 -7.08 8.18 -3.08
N PHE A 117 -6.99 8.02 -4.38
CA PHE A 117 -6.11 8.82 -5.21
C PHE A 117 -6.67 9.05 -6.61
N ASP A 118 -6.16 10.11 -7.25
CA ASP A 118 -6.36 10.39 -8.67
C ASP A 118 -5.06 10.17 -9.42
N THR A 119 -5.17 9.73 -10.67
CA THR A 119 -4.08 9.65 -11.64
C THR A 119 -4.14 10.84 -12.61
N PRO A 120 -3.03 11.29 -13.20
CA PRO A 120 -3.01 12.49 -14.05
C PRO A 120 -3.92 12.44 -15.27
N ASP A 121 -4.19 11.24 -15.77
CA ASP A 121 -4.98 10.97 -16.98
C ASP A 121 -6.28 10.20 -16.72
N GLY A 122 -6.61 9.93 -15.46
CA GLY A 122 -7.80 9.18 -15.08
C GLY A 122 -7.71 7.69 -15.45
N SER A 123 -6.50 7.18 -15.73
CA SER A 123 -6.29 5.79 -16.11
C SER A 123 -5.43 5.08 -15.07
N LEU A 124 -5.86 3.90 -14.67
CA LEU A 124 -5.08 2.97 -13.86
C LEU A 124 -4.20 2.07 -14.74
N GLY A 125 -4.23 2.27 -16.05
CA GLY A 125 -3.50 1.51 -17.05
C GLY A 125 -2.08 2.01 -17.31
N GLY A 126 -1.07 1.12 -17.28
CA GLY A 126 0.30 1.45 -17.65
C GLY A 126 1.17 1.86 -16.48
N VAL A 127 2.23 2.61 -16.74
CA VAL A 127 3.18 3.08 -15.73
C VAL A 127 2.75 4.43 -15.19
N THR A 128 2.34 4.50 -13.95
CA THR A 128 1.92 5.74 -13.29
C THR A 128 3.03 6.26 -12.39
N TYR A 129 3.46 7.50 -12.59
CA TYR A 129 4.57 8.12 -11.83
C TYR A 129 4.12 9.28 -10.95
N ASP A 130 2.84 9.67 -11.02
CA ASP A 130 2.34 10.85 -10.33
C ASP A 130 0.91 10.57 -9.86
N ILE A 131 0.73 10.35 -8.58
CA ILE A 131 -0.56 10.05 -7.96
C ILE A 131 -0.85 11.16 -6.94
N ASP A 132 -2.04 11.73 -7.00
CA ASP A 132 -2.52 12.72 -6.03
C ASP A 132 -3.45 12.04 -5.02
N GLU A 133 -3.05 11.99 -3.74
CA GLU A 133 -3.94 11.54 -2.68
C GLU A 133 -5.13 12.48 -2.53
N VAL A 134 -6.35 11.92 -2.58
CA VAL A 134 -7.60 12.66 -2.47
C VAL A 134 -8.51 12.07 -1.42
N PRO A 135 -9.46 12.84 -0.85
CA PRO A 135 -10.45 12.29 0.06
C PRO A 135 -11.40 11.32 -0.65
N CYS A 136 -11.56 10.11 -0.12
CA CYS A 136 -12.49 9.10 -0.66
C CYS A 136 -13.97 9.55 -0.73
N SER A 137 -14.35 10.61 -0.02
CA SER A 137 -15.72 11.16 -0.06
C SER A 137 -16.09 11.84 -1.38
N GLY A 138 -15.10 12.17 -2.23
CA GLY A 138 -15.26 12.71 -3.58
C GLY A 138 -15.16 11.64 -4.65
N ALA A 139 -15.23 12.06 -5.93
CA ALA A 139 -14.85 11.20 -7.03
C ALA A 139 -13.33 10.99 -7.00
N HIS A 140 -12.87 9.78 -7.32
CA HIS A 140 -11.46 9.40 -7.35
C HIS A 140 -11.25 8.18 -8.26
N ASP A 141 -10.02 8.00 -8.74
CA ASP A 141 -9.70 6.95 -9.70
C ASP A 141 -9.44 5.59 -9.03
N GLY A 142 -8.83 5.59 -7.85
CA GLY A 142 -8.50 4.35 -7.16
C GLY A 142 -8.55 4.44 -5.63
N GLU A 143 -8.78 3.29 -4.98
CA GLU A 143 -8.75 3.12 -3.52
C GLU A 143 -7.90 1.92 -3.16
N VAL A 144 -6.85 2.13 -2.36
CA VAL A 144 -5.96 1.06 -1.90
C VAL A 144 -6.64 0.25 -0.81
N PHE A 145 -6.68 -1.07 -0.99
CA PHE A 145 -7.27 -1.96 0.01
C PHE A 145 -6.25 -2.86 0.73
N ALA A 146 -5.09 -3.13 0.14
CA ALA A 146 -4.03 -3.91 0.77
C ALA A 146 -2.66 -3.60 0.16
N ALA A 147 -1.60 -3.90 0.90
CA ALA A 147 -0.24 -3.95 0.40
C ALA A 147 0.49 -5.15 1.01
N PHE A 148 1.44 -5.74 0.29
CA PHE A 148 2.26 -6.84 0.78
C PHE A 148 3.61 -6.91 0.07
N ASP A 149 4.60 -7.47 0.75
CA ASP A 149 5.92 -7.67 0.18
C ASP A 149 6.04 -9.03 -0.53
N LEU A 150 6.71 -9.03 -1.67
CA LEU A 150 7.20 -10.23 -2.34
C LEU A 150 8.45 -10.77 -1.63
N ALA A 151 8.73 -12.05 -1.80
CA ALA A 151 9.88 -12.69 -1.18
C ALA A 151 11.19 -12.11 -1.71
N ASP A 152 12.18 -11.93 -0.83
CA ASP A 152 13.53 -11.54 -1.20
C ASP A 152 14.18 -12.56 -2.16
N GLY A 153 14.95 -12.04 -3.11
CA GLY A 153 15.66 -12.87 -4.07
C GLY A 153 15.94 -12.17 -5.39
N PRO A 154 16.39 -12.93 -6.41
CA PRO A 154 16.47 -12.42 -7.77
C PRO A 154 15.08 -12.04 -8.28
N PHE A 155 15.00 -11.04 -9.17
CA PHE A 155 13.73 -10.66 -9.80
C PHE A 155 13.10 -11.87 -10.53
N PRO A 156 11.87 -12.28 -10.16
CA PRO A 156 11.29 -13.53 -10.68
C PRO A 156 10.75 -13.42 -12.11
N GLY A 157 10.71 -12.20 -12.66
CA GLY A 157 10.13 -11.88 -13.96
C GLY A 157 8.73 -11.27 -13.83
N ASP A 158 8.38 -10.42 -14.81
CA ASP A 158 7.17 -9.62 -14.80
C ASP A 158 5.90 -10.49 -14.71
N ASP A 159 5.79 -11.54 -15.53
CA ASP A 159 4.67 -12.50 -15.50
C ASP A 159 4.50 -13.22 -14.15
N SER A 160 5.61 -13.49 -13.46
CA SER A 160 5.54 -14.16 -12.15
C SER A 160 5.12 -13.22 -11.04
N VAL A 161 5.55 -11.96 -11.14
CA VAL A 161 5.11 -10.90 -10.22
C VAL A 161 3.63 -10.62 -10.41
N ALA A 162 3.18 -10.45 -11.66
CA ALA A 162 1.79 -10.19 -12.02
C ALA A 162 0.86 -11.31 -11.49
N ARG A 163 1.13 -12.57 -11.79
CA ARG A 163 0.32 -13.68 -11.26
C ARG A 163 0.26 -13.73 -9.73
N THR A 164 1.40 -13.45 -9.07
CA THR A 164 1.41 -13.43 -7.61
C THR A 164 0.61 -12.25 -7.05
N ALA A 165 0.65 -11.11 -7.75
CA ALA A 165 -0.14 -9.93 -7.40
C ALA A 165 -1.64 -10.22 -7.57
N ASP A 166 -2.02 -10.77 -8.71
CA ASP A 166 -3.39 -11.14 -9.04
C ASP A 166 -3.98 -12.08 -7.99
N ASP A 167 -3.37 -13.26 -7.79
CA ASP A 167 -3.81 -14.25 -6.81
C ASP A 167 -3.96 -13.68 -5.40
N LYS A 168 -2.97 -12.87 -4.95
CA LYS A 168 -2.98 -12.33 -3.58
C LYS A 168 -3.92 -11.15 -3.40
N CYS A 169 -3.99 -10.22 -4.36
CA CYS A 169 -4.91 -9.09 -4.28
C CYS A 169 -6.36 -9.59 -4.31
N TYR A 170 -6.66 -10.57 -5.17
CA TYR A 170 -7.97 -11.21 -5.19
C TYR A 170 -8.33 -11.82 -3.82
N ALA A 171 -7.41 -12.54 -3.20
CA ALA A 171 -7.63 -13.12 -1.87
C ALA A 171 -7.75 -12.08 -0.73
N LEU A 172 -7.05 -10.95 -0.85
CA LEU A 172 -7.05 -9.91 0.20
C LEU A 172 -8.28 -8.98 0.15
N ARG A 173 -9.01 -8.94 -0.99
CA ARG A 173 -10.15 -8.04 -1.19
C ARG A 173 -11.24 -8.21 -0.12
N THR A 174 -11.53 -9.46 0.25
CA THR A 174 -12.58 -9.79 1.23
C THR A 174 -12.26 -9.30 2.63
N GLY A 175 -10.98 -9.13 2.98
CA GLY A 175 -10.58 -8.55 4.26
C GLY A 175 -10.88 -7.05 4.37
N TYR A 176 -10.99 -6.35 3.25
CA TYR A 176 -11.27 -4.91 3.19
C TYR A 176 -12.72 -4.61 2.80
N ALA A 177 -13.26 -5.34 1.84
CA ALA A 177 -14.63 -5.25 1.34
C ALA A 177 -15.36 -6.57 1.63
N MET A 178 -15.68 -6.81 2.91
CA MET A 178 -16.34 -8.06 3.36
C MET A 178 -17.70 -8.26 2.72
N ASP A 179 -18.45 -7.18 2.49
CA ASP A 179 -19.71 -7.23 1.76
C ASP A 179 -19.48 -7.01 0.26
N ALA A 180 -19.22 -8.08 -0.47
CA ALA A 180 -19.01 -8.02 -1.91
C ALA A 180 -20.22 -7.43 -2.68
N TRP A 181 -21.44 -7.51 -2.13
CA TRP A 181 -22.62 -6.92 -2.73
C TRP A 181 -22.66 -5.39 -2.64
N ALA A 182 -21.88 -4.83 -1.72
CA ALA A 182 -21.72 -3.37 -1.60
C ALA A 182 -20.70 -2.81 -2.60
N VAL A 183 -19.90 -3.65 -3.25
CA VAL A 183 -18.97 -3.23 -4.29
C VAL A 183 -19.74 -3.03 -5.60
N PRO A 184 -19.66 -1.84 -6.22
CA PRO A 184 -20.34 -1.60 -7.50
C PRO A 184 -19.83 -2.52 -8.62
N SER A 185 -20.71 -2.91 -9.55
CA SER A 185 -20.36 -3.82 -10.65
C SER A 185 -19.41 -3.23 -11.70
N ASN A 186 -19.18 -1.91 -11.67
CA ASN A 186 -18.18 -1.22 -12.49
C ASN A 186 -16.87 -0.97 -11.75
N VAL A 187 -16.58 -1.75 -10.73
CA VAL A 187 -15.32 -1.73 -9.99
C VAL A 187 -14.55 -3.00 -10.24
N ASP A 188 -13.25 -2.86 -10.52
CA ASP A 188 -12.32 -3.95 -10.75
C ASP A 188 -11.13 -3.88 -9.81
N ILE A 189 -10.35 -4.95 -9.75
CA ILE A 189 -9.14 -5.06 -8.94
C ILE A 189 -7.92 -4.78 -9.81
N TYR A 190 -7.11 -3.85 -9.36
CA TYR A 190 -5.84 -3.49 -9.96
C TYR A 190 -4.71 -3.70 -8.95
N TYR A 191 -3.47 -3.74 -9.43
CA TYR A 191 -2.31 -3.84 -8.57
C TYR A 191 -1.11 -3.09 -9.14
N LEU A 192 -0.36 -2.45 -8.27
CA LEU A 192 0.94 -1.87 -8.58
C LEU A 192 2.01 -2.88 -8.20
N THR A 193 2.97 -3.10 -9.09
CA THR A 193 4.03 -4.09 -8.88
C THR A 193 5.41 -3.49 -9.05
N PRO A 194 6.43 -4.01 -8.35
CA PRO A 194 7.79 -3.55 -8.52
C PRO A 194 8.31 -3.89 -9.92
N THR A 195 8.91 -2.91 -10.58
CA THR A 195 9.65 -3.11 -11.83
C THR A 195 10.98 -3.82 -11.57
N ARG A 196 11.61 -4.35 -12.63
CA ARG A 196 12.98 -4.87 -12.53
C ARG A 196 13.98 -3.83 -12.02
N GLN A 197 13.74 -2.53 -12.26
CA GLN A 197 14.61 -1.46 -11.81
C GLN A 197 14.42 -1.17 -10.33
N SER A 198 13.17 -0.98 -9.86
CA SER A 198 12.86 -0.75 -8.45
C SER A 198 13.22 -1.96 -7.59
N TRP A 199 13.07 -3.19 -8.12
CA TRP A 199 13.54 -4.44 -7.47
C TRP A 199 15.03 -4.42 -7.12
N ARG A 200 15.87 -3.86 -8.01
CA ARG A 200 17.32 -3.70 -7.74
C ARG A 200 17.61 -2.67 -6.65
N ALA A 201 16.72 -1.70 -6.49
CA ALA A 201 16.78 -0.71 -5.43
C ALA A 201 16.24 -1.24 -4.08
N GLY A 202 15.63 -2.43 -4.08
CA GLY A 202 15.14 -3.10 -2.87
C GLY A 202 13.62 -3.10 -2.73
N ASP A 203 12.90 -2.57 -3.72
CA ASP A 203 11.45 -2.59 -3.75
C ASP A 203 10.92 -4.03 -3.89
N ARG A 204 9.89 -4.37 -3.10
CA ARG A 204 9.23 -5.68 -3.06
C ARG A 204 7.72 -5.52 -2.92
N GLU A 205 7.24 -4.31 -2.78
CA GLU A 205 5.85 -4.07 -2.45
C GLU A 205 4.94 -4.28 -3.66
N VAL A 206 3.84 -4.96 -3.41
CA VAL A 206 2.68 -5.00 -4.29
C VAL A 206 1.56 -4.27 -3.58
N THR A 207 0.99 -3.28 -4.23
CA THR A 207 -0.15 -2.51 -3.72
C THR A 207 -1.41 -2.93 -4.47
N CYS A 208 -2.42 -3.42 -3.74
CA CYS A 208 -3.70 -3.83 -4.28
C CYS A 208 -4.70 -2.68 -4.17
N LEU A 209 -5.45 -2.41 -5.23
CA LEU A 209 -6.39 -1.30 -5.28
C LEU A 209 -7.68 -1.66 -6.06
N PHE A 210 -8.76 -1.00 -5.70
CA PHE A 210 -9.99 -0.94 -6.48
C PHE A 210 -9.93 0.24 -7.43
N GLY A 211 -10.48 0.07 -8.62
CA GLY A 211 -10.61 1.13 -9.61
C GLY A 211 -11.80 0.89 -10.52
N GLY A 212 -12.09 1.83 -11.41
CA GLY A 212 -13.15 1.67 -12.39
C GLY A 212 -12.81 0.59 -13.43
N ALA A 213 -13.79 -0.25 -13.79
CA ALA A 213 -13.60 -1.33 -14.74
C ALA A 213 -13.38 -0.84 -16.19
N GLU A 214 -13.93 0.33 -16.52
CA GLU A 214 -13.77 0.95 -17.83
C GLU A 214 -12.97 2.26 -17.72
N GLU A 215 -12.29 2.65 -18.78
CA GLU A 215 -11.56 3.93 -18.85
C GLU A 215 -12.51 5.11 -18.65
N GLY A 216 -12.23 5.92 -17.61
CA GLY A 216 -13.04 7.07 -17.22
C GLY A 216 -14.12 6.76 -16.18
N ASP A 217 -14.27 5.51 -15.74
CA ASP A 217 -15.06 5.20 -14.55
C ASP A 217 -14.35 5.75 -13.31
N VAL A 218 -15.13 6.32 -12.41
CA VAL A 218 -14.63 6.89 -11.15
C VAL A 218 -15.34 6.26 -9.96
N LEU A 219 -14.61 6.08 -8.89
CA LEU A 219 -15.16 5.67 -7.60
C LEU A 219 -15.74 6.87 -6.86
N THR A 220 -16.70 6.64 -5.98
CA THR A 220 -17.26 7.68 -5.10
C THR A 220 -17.61 7.09 -3.74
N GLY A 221 -17.04 7.63 -2.68
CA GLY A 221 -17.14 7.03 -1.35
C GLY A 221 -16.10 5.93 -1.19
N SER A 222 -15.81 5.54 0.04
CA SER A 222 -14.92 4.41 0.30
C SER A 222 -15.65 3.09 0.13
N LEU A 223 -14.98 2.11 -0.48
CA LEU A 223 -15.45 0.73 -0.60
C LEU A 223 -15.16 -0.10 0.66
N ARG A 224 -14.53 0.52 1.66
CA ARG A 224 -14.22 -0.15 2.92
C ARG A 224 -15.48 -0.55 3.67
N ASN A 225 -15.69 -1.84 3.81
CA ASN A 225 -16.73 -2.42 4.63
C ASN A 225 -16.17 -3.65 5.35
N ASP A 226 -15.32 -3.40 6.33
CA ASP A 226 -14.62 -4.38 7.15
C ASP A 226 -15.07 -4.33 8.63
N GLU A 227 -14.41 -5.09 9.50
CA GLU A 227 -14.72 -5.12 10.94
C GLU A 227 -14.63 -3.76 11.65
N THR A 228 -14.01 -2.72 11.02
CA THR A 228 -13.91 -1.36 11.58
C THR A 228 -15.10 -0.48 11.22
N THR A 229 -15.86 -0.84 10.21
CA THR A 229 -17.00 -0.08 9.69
C THR A 229 -18.33 -0.79 9.86
N LEU A 230 -18.33 -2.13 9.88
CA LEU A 230 -19.49 -2.99 10.09
C LEU A 230 -19.74 -3.25 11.58
N ASP A 231 -20.98 -3.52 11.95
CA ASP A 231 -21.30 -3.98 13.28
C ASP A 231 -21.03 -5.49 13.47
N ALA A 232 -21.11 -5.96 14.71
CA ALA A 232 -20.76 -7.35 15.04
C ALA A 232 -21.71 -8.39 14.41
N ASP A 233 -22.98 -8.03 14.18
CA ASP A 233 -23.98 -8.92 13.58
C ASP A 233 -23.74 -9.03 12.08
N GLN A 234 -23.47 -7.90 11.42
CA GLN A 234 -23.08 -7.84 10.00
C GLN A 234 -21.81 -8.66 9.74
N VAL A 235 -20.76 -8.45 10.56
CA VAL A 235 -19.49 -9.21 10.45
C VAL A 235 -19.75 -10.71 10.64
N SER A 236 -20.58 -11.10 11.62
CA SER A 236 -20.89 -12.51 11.88
C SER A 236 -21.62 -13.16 10.72
N PHE A 237 -22.54 -12.44 10.09
CA PHE A 237 -23.28 -12.90 8.92
C PHE A 237 -22.35 -13.09 7.70
N LEU A 238 -21.54 -12.08 7.38
CA LEU A 238 -20.63 -12.11 6.24
C LEU A 238 -19.56 -13.19 6.38
N LYS A 239 -18.97 -13.36 7.58
CA LYS A 239 -18.05 -14.48 7.85
C LYS A 239 -18.69 -15.87 7.76
N ALA A 240 -19.99 -15.96 7.94
CA ALA A 240 -20.69 -17.22 7.71
C ALA A 240 -20.93 -17.44 6.20
N ALA A 241 -21.24 -16.38 5.45
CA ALA A 241 -21.44 -16.45 4.00
C ALA A 241 -20.14 -16.78 3.25
N GLU A 242 -19.00 -16.20 3.65
CA GLU A 242 -17.67 -16.43 3.04
C GLU A 242 -17.32 -17.91 2.88
N LEU A 243 -17.79 -18.79 3.80
CA LEU A 243 -17.56 -20.23 3.69
C LEU A 243 -18.15 -20.85 2.43
N LEU A 244 -19.34 -20.39 2.04
CA LEU A 244 -19.99 -20.86 0.84
C LEU A 244 -19.32 -20.29 -0.40
N ASP A 245 -18.93 -19.00 -0.38
CA ASP A 245 -18.24 -18.35 -1.48
C ASP A 245 -16.89 -19.04 -1.75
N GLU A 246 -16.10 -19.35 -0.72
CA GLU A 246 -14.85 -20.12 -0.86
C GLU A 246 -15.09 -21.54 -1.46
N ALA A 247 -16.20 -22.18 -1.07
CA ALA A 247 -16.54 -23.49 -1.60
C ALA A 247 -16.95 -23.40 -3.08
N LEU A 248 -17.72 -22.38 -3.46
CA LEU A 248 -18.08 -22.10 -4.86
C LEU A 248 -16.83 -21.83 -5.73
N GLU A 249 -15.92 -20.97 -5.27
CA GLU A 249 -14.66 -20.66 -5.97
C GLU A 249 -13.77 -21.89 -6.15
N SER A 250 -14.00 -22.97 -5.41
CA SER A 250 -13.22 -24.21 -5.49
C SER A 250 -13.77 -25.22 -6.54
N GLU A 251 -14.67 -24.80 -7.42
CA GLU A 251 -15.18 -25.61 -8.51
C GLU A 251 -14.07 -26.15 -9.40
N PRO A 252 -14.17 -27.41 -9.91
CA PRO A 252 -13.20 -27.94 -10.87
C PRO A 252 -13.15 -27.09 -12.16
N ALA A 253 -11.95 -26.90 -12.71
CA ALA A 253 -11.74 -26.16 -13.94
C ALA A 253 -12.29 -26.85 -15.22
N THR A 254 -12.79 -28.07 -15.12
CA THR A 254 -13.42 -28.81 -16.21
C THR A 254 -14.83 -28.27 -16.49
N ALA A 255 -15.10 -27.87 -17.73
CA ALA A 255 -16.36 -27.24 -18.10
C ALA A 255 -17.59 -28.17 -18.03
N TYR A 256 -17.38 -29.48 -18.10
CA TYR A 256 -18.46 -30.46 -18.10
C TYR A 256 -18.23 -31.51 -17.03
N ILE A 257 -19.30 -31.85 -16.31
CA ILE A 257 -19.27 -32.85 -15.22
C ILE A 257 -18.90 -34.23 -15.74
N GLU A 258 -19.25 -34.57 -16.98
CA GLU A 258 -18.91 -35.82 -17.69
C GLU A 258 -17.40 -36.04 -17.82
N ASP A 259 -16.63 -34.94 -17.90
CA ASP A 259 -15.18 -35.00 -18.09
C ASP A 259 -14.44 -35.28 -16.78
N ASP A 260 -15.01 -34.88 -15.63
CA ASP A 260 -14.44 -35.11 -14.28
C ASP A 260 -15.51 -35.27 -13.19
N LEU A 261 -16.40 -36.26 -13.35
CA LEU A 261 -17.39 -36.57 -12.31
C LEU A 261 -16.78 -36.82 -10.91
N PRO A 262 -15.60 -37.49 -10.76
CA PRO A 262 -14.98 -37.64 -9.45
C PRO A 262 -14.61 -36.30 -8.81
N GLY A 263 -14.00 -35.35 -9.57
CA GLY A 263 -13.63 -34.03 -9.07
C GLY A 263 -14.85 -33.20 -8.66
N HIS A 264 -15.92 -33.22 -9.46
CA HIS A 264 -17.19 -32.57 -9.11
C HIS A 264 -17.84 -33.16 -7.87
N ARG A 265 -17.78 -34.47 -7.66
CA ARG A 265 -18.26 -35.10 -6.42
C ARG A 265 -17.45 -34.68 -5.19
N GLU A 266 -16.13 -34.52 -5.32
CA GLU A 266 -15.30 -33.97 -4.24
C GLU A 266 -15.65 -32.51 -3.96
N TRP A 267 -15.91 -31.71 -5.00
CA TRP A 267 -16.40 -30.36 -4.85
C TRP A 267 -17.76 -30.29 -4.18
N ALA A 268 -18.73 -31.14 -4.59
CA ALA A 268 -20.01 -31.25 -3.92
C ALA A 268 -19.87 -31.57 -2.41
N GLY A 269 -18.84 -32.34 -2.02
CA GLY A 269 -18.53 -32.60 -0.61
C GLY A 269 -18.01 -31.35 0.13
N ARG A 270 -17.28 -30.46 -0.55
CA ARG A 270 -16.87 -29.17 0.00
C ARG A 270 -18.08 -28.24 0.17
N MET A 271 -18.98 -28.20 -0.82
CA MET A 271 -20.24 -27.46 -0.75
C MET A 271 -21.13 -27.94 0.42
N GLU A 272 -21.35 -29.25 0.57
CA GLU A 272 -22.05 -29.82 1.71
C GLU A 272 -21.47 -29.37 3.06
N SER A 273 -20.14 -29.40 3.16
CA SER A 273 -19.42 -29.05 4.38
C SER A 273 -19.54 -27.54 4.70
N ALA A 274 -19.42 -26.68 3.69
CA ALA A 274 -19.56 -25.23 3.80
C ALA A 274 -20.99 -24.85 4.24
N LEU A 275 -22.02 -25.40 3.60
CA LEU A 275 -23.42 -25.19 3.93
C LEU A 275 -23.73 -25.61 5.36
N ALA A 276 -23.22 -26.78 5.79
CA ALA A 276 -23.37 -27.25 7.17
C ALA A 276 -22.74 -26.30 8.19
N GLU A 277 -21.55 -25.78 7.90
CA GLU A 277 -20.84 -24.84 8.78
C GLU A 277 -21.52 -23.48 8.78
N GLN A 278 -21.92 -22.94 7.64
CA GLN A 278 -22.63 -21.69 7.53
C GLN A 278 -23.94 -21.76 8.33
N GLY A 279 -24.79 -22.76 8.09
CA GLY A 279 -26.03 -22.95 8.82
C GLY A 279 -25.82 -23.07 10.33
N ARG A 280 -24.73 -23.75 10.78
CA ARG A 280 -24.35 -23.80 12.19
C ARG A 280 -24.00 -22.44 12.76
N ARG A 281 -23.21 -21.64 12.07
CA ARG A 281 -22.81 -20.29 12.50
C ARG A 281 -24.01 -19.37 12.59
N LEU A 282 -24.89 -19.39 11.58
CA LEU A 282 -26.11 -18.58 11.58
C LEU A 282 -27.02 -18.92 12.77
N ARG A 283 -27.23 -20.21 13.09
CA ARG A 283 -28.02 -20.62 14.24
C ARG A 283 -27.33 -20.39 15.59
N GLY A 284 -26.01 -20.37 15.62
CA GLY A 284 -25.22 -20.17 16.84
C GLY A 284 -25.13 -18.73 17.31
N HIS A 285 -25.43 -17.75 16.44
CA HIS A 285 -25.39 -16.33 16.75
C HIS A 285 -26.74 -15.84 17.27
N THR A 286 -26.72 -14.82 18.14
CA THR A 286 -27.94 -14.17 18.64
C THR A 286 -28.21 -12.93 17.80
N TRP A 287 -29.17 -13.00 16.92
CA TRP A 287 -29.50 -11.94 15.98
C TRP A 287 -30.31 -10.80 16.58
N PRO A 288 -30.22 -9.58 16.10
CA PRO A 288 -31.06 -8.47 16.57
C PRO A 288 -32.52 -8.68 16.18
N ALA A 289 -33.40 -8.02 16.95
CA ALA A 289 -34.84 -8.09 16.69
C ALA A 289 -35.15 -7.63 15.24
N GLY A 290 -35.86 -8.49 14.50
CA GLY A 290 -36.18 -8.29 13.09
C GLY A 290 -35.29 -9.07 12.11
N ALA A 291 -34.07 -9.47 12.50
CA ALA A 291 -33.22 -10.32 11.69
C ALA A 291 -33.33 -11.82 12.08
N GLU A 292 -33.86 -12.13 13.28
CA GLU A 292 -33.98 -13.50 13.78
C GLU A 292 -34.69 -14.44 12.81
N GLN A 293 -35.88 -14.03 12.30
CA GLN A 293 -36.66 -14.87 11.42
C GLN A 293 -36.07 -14.96 10.02
N PRO A 294 -35.68 -13.85 9.34
CA PRO A 294 -35.05 -13.93 8.02
C PRO A 294 -33.75 -14.76 8.00
N VAL A 295 -32.95 -14.70 9.04
CA VAL A 295 -31.75 -15.54 9.14
C VAL A 295 -32.08 -17.00 9.44
N ALA A 296 -33.15 -17.27 10.21
CA ALA A 296 -33.61 -18.65 10.44
C ALA A 296 -34.15 -19.27 9.14
N ASP A 297 -34.91 -18.52 8.36
CA ASP A 297 -35.43 -18.97 7.06
C ASP A 297 -34.29 -19.29 6.10
N LEU A 298 -33.30 -18.40 6.00
CA LEU A 298 -32.09 -18.67 5.22
C LEU A 298 -31.37 -19.94 5.68
N ALA A 299 -31.24 -20.15 7.00
CA ALA A 299 -30.60 -21.35 7.53
C ALA A 299 -31.38 -22.63 7.22
N GLU A 300 -32.72 -22.59 7.04
CA GLU A 300 -33.51 -23.69 6.53
C GLU A 300 -33.26 -23.98 5.06
N ASP A 301 -33.18 -22.96 4.23
CA ASP A 301 -32.83 -23.07 2.80
C ASP A 301 -31.42 -23.69 2.61
N LEU A 302 -30.45 -23.25 3.43
CA LEU A 302 -29.10 -23.83 3.43
C LEU A 302 -29.08 -25.32 3.83
N ASP A 303 -29.94 -25.75 4.77
CA ASP A 303 -30.08 -27.17 5.12
C ASP A 303 -30.67 -27.97 3.95
N ALA A 304 -31.66 -27.43 3.25
CA ALA A 304 -32.26 -28.09 2.10
C ALA A 304 -31.21 -28.21 0.97
N ALA A 305 -30.48 -27.13 0.68
CA ALA A 305 -29.37 -27.16 -0.28
C ALA A 305 -28.31 -28.21 0.10
N ARG A 306 -27.94 -28.26 1.38
CA ARG A 306 -26.95 -29.23 1.87
C ARG A 306 -27.38 -30.68 1.61
N GLU A 307 -28.69 -31.00 1.70
CA GLU A 307 -29.20 -32.34 1.40
C GLU A 307 -29.01 -32.71 -0.08
N GLU A 308 -29.24 -31.76 -0.98
CA GLU A 308 -29.01 -31.93 -2.42
C GLU A 308 -27.51 -32.10 -2.74
N TRP A 309 -26.67 -31.25 -2.20
CA TRP A 309 -25.19 -31.39 -2.37
C TRP A 309 -24.66 -32.70 -1.78
N ALA A 310 -25.20 -33.17 -0.65
CA ALA A 310 -24.87 -34.48 -0.10
C ALA A 310 -25.35 -35.65 -1.00
N ALA A 311 -26.42 -35.48 -1.77
CA ALA A 311 -26.85 -36.44 -2.77
C ALA A 311 -25.95 -36.40 -4.02
N ALA A 312 -25.55 -35.22 -4.48
CA ALA A 312 -24.60 -35.05 -5.59
C ALA A 312 -23.25 -35.76 -5.32
N THR A 313 -22.75 -35.80 -4.07
CA THR A 313 -21.53 -36.55 -3.72
C THR A 313 -21.64 -38.07 -4.03
N LYS A 314 -22.85 -38.59 -4.10
CA LYS A 314 -23.13 -40.04 -4.29
C LYS A 314 -23.58 -40.38 -5.73
N ALA A 315 -23.70 -39.36 -6.59
CA ALA A 315 -24.11 -39.56 -7.98
C ALA A 315 -23.19 -40.55 -8.68
N THR A 316 -23.77 -41.46 -9.43
CA THR A 316 -23.03 -42.52 -10.16
C THR A 316 -22.74 -42.15 -11.61
N ASP A 317 -23.42 -41.18 -12.12
CA ASP A 317 -23.32 -40.63 -13.48
C ASP A 317 -23.58 -39.10 -13.43
N ALA A 318 -23.27 -38.44 -14.55
CA ALA A 318 -23.39 -36.98 -14.66
C ALA A 318 -24.85 -36.52 -14.61
N ASP A 319 -25.79 -37.26 -15.22
CA ASP A 319 -27.21 -36.86 -15.23
C ASP A 319 -27.76 -36.79 -13.81
N THR A 320 -27.44 -37.80 -12.97
CA THR A 320 -27.83 -37.81 -11.55
C THR A 320 -27.13 -36.68 -10.78
N PHE A 321 -25.88 -36.35 -11.13
CA PHE A 321 -25.20 -35.23 -10.50
C PHE A 321 -25.87 -33.91 -10.84
N TYR A 322 -26.20 -33.66 -12.12
CA TYR A 322 -26.85 -32.42 -12.57
C TYR A 322 -28.21 -32.23 -11.88
N GLU A 323 -29.02 -33.28 -11.73
CA GLU A 323 -30.33 -33.19 -11.04
C GLU A 323 -30.19 -32.56 -9.64
N HIS A 324 -29.23 -33.06 -8.84
CA HIS A 324 -28.98 -32.55 -7.49
C HIS A 324 -28.24 -31.21 -7.50
N TYR A 325 -27.31 -31.00 -8.42
CA TYR A 325 -26.57 -29.77 -8.61
C TYR A 325 -27.52 -28.59 -8.90
N ASP A 326 -28.39 -28.72 -9.89
CA ASP A 326 -29.31 -27.66 -10.30
C ASP A 326 -30.25 -27.30 -9.14
N THR A 327 -30.82 -28.30 -8.46
CA THR A 327 -31.69 -28.07 -7.31
C THR A 327 -30.92 -27.42 -6.15
N GLY A 328 -29.73 -27.90 -5.84
CA GLY A 328 -28.87 -27.36 -4.79
C GLY A 328 -28.43 -25.92 -5.06
N TYR A 329 -28.16 -25.61 -6.32
CA TYR A 329 -27.77 -24.25 -6.76
C TYR A 329 -28.93 -23.26 -6.66
N ASP A 330 -30.15 -23.67 -7.07
CA ASP A 330 -31.36 -22.82 -6.98
C ASP A 330 -31.66 -22.44 -5.53
N LEU A 331 -31.43 -23.35 -4.57
CA LEU A 331 -31.68 -23.12 -3.14
C LEU A 331 -30.68 -22.13 -2.51
N ILE A 332 -29.47 -22.00 -3.07
CA ILE A 332 -28.46 -21.02 -2.62
C ILE A 332 -28.38 -19.80 -3.53
N ALA A 333 -29.34 -19.64 -4.43
CA ALA A 333 -29.35 -18.46 -5.28
C ALA A 333 -29.23 -17.16 -4.45
N PRO A 334 -28.58 -16.11 -4.94
CA PRO A 334 -28.38 -14.88 -4.18
C PRO A 334 -29.66 -14.31 -3.57
N SER A 335 -30.81 -14.49 -4.23
CA SER A 335 -32.14 -14.08 -3.75
C SER A 335 -32.54 -14.69 -2.41
N ALA A 336 -32.02 -15.87 -2.05
CA ALA A 336 -32.33 -16.53 -0.78
C ALA A 336 -31.82 -15.72 0.43
N SER A 337 -30.70 -15.00 0.28
CA SER A 337 -30.11 -14.21 1.37
C SER A 337 -30.63 -12.78 1.49
N VAL A 338 -31.39 -12.27 0.51
CA VAL A 338 -31.83 -10.85 0.44
C VAL A 338 -32.56 -10.40 1.70
N ALA A 339 -33.54 -11.17 2.18
CA ALA A 339 -34.31 -10.79 3.37
C ALA A 339 -33.46 -10.71 4.65
N ALA A 340 -32.50 -11.62 4.82
CA ALA A 340 -31.56 -11.60 5.93
C ALA A 340 -30.61 -10.40 5.84
N ARG A 341 -30.11 -10.10 4.65
CA ARG A 341 -29.23 -8.94 4.39
C ARG A 341 -29.94 -7.63 4.65
N GLU A 342 -31.18 -7.46 4.15
CA GLU A 342 -32.01 -6.27 4.42
C GLU A 342 -32.25 -6.07 5.93
N ALA A 343 -32.57 -7.14 6.63
CA ALA A 343 -32.82 -7.08 8.07
C ALA A 343 -31.58 -6.70 8.88
N LEU A 344 -30.39 -6.99 8.36
CA LEU A 344 -29.08 -6.64 8.95
C LEU A 344 -28.53 -5.31 8.42
N GLY A 345 -29.23 -4.64 7.50
CA GLY A 345 -28.75 -3.37 6.90
C GLY A 345 -27.52 -3.53 5.98
N LEU A 346 -27.30 -4.73 5.46
CA LEU A 346 -26.30 -5.02 4.44
C LEU A 346 -26.82 -4.69 3.04
N ALA A 347 -25.95 -4.62 2.03
CA ALA A 347 -26.37 -4.50 0.65
C ALA A 347 -27.25 -5.69 0.26
N ALA A 348 -28.44 -5.43 -0.30
CA ALA A 348 -29.47 -6.42 -0.58
C ALA A 348 -29.78 -6.59 -2.08
N THR A 349 -29.08 -5.87 -2.92
CA THR A 349 -29.14 -6.06 -4.38
C THR A 349 -28.07 -7.08 -4.77
N PRO A 350 -28.45 -8.26 -5.28
CA PRO A 350 -27.48 -9.23 -5.74
C PRO A 350 -26.57 -8.62 -6.84
N PRO A 351 -25.29 -8.96 -6.88
CA PRO A 351 -24.42 -8.60 -8.00
C PRO A 351 -25.06 -9.08 -9.31
N ALA A 352 -25.00 -8.24 -10.35
CA ALA A 352 -25.42 -8.66 -11.67
C ALA A 352 -24.44 -9.76 -12.15
N TYR A 353 -24.96 -10.98 -12.37
CA TYR A 353 -24.16 -11.98 -13.07
C TYR A 353 -23.88 -11.45 -14.48
N GLN A 354 -22.62 -11.27 -14.82
CA GLN A 354 -22.23 -11.11 -16.20
C GLN A 354 -22.43 -12.48 -16.87
N GLU A 355 -23.52 -12.63 -17.62
CA GLU A 355 -23.73 -13.78 -18.51
C GLU A 355 -22.68 -13.71 -19.64
N GLY A 356 -21.45 -14.11 -19.38
CA GLY A 356 -20.40 -13.98 -20.39
C GLY A 356 -19.14 -14.78 -20.13
N ASP A 357 -18.92 -15.30 -18.93
CA ASP A 357 -17.65 -15.94 -18.61
C ASP A 357 -17.71 -17.47 -18.46
N ALA A 358 -18.77 -18.10 -18.96
CA ALA A 358 -18.79 -19.55 -19.19
C ALA A 358 -18.18 -19.85 -20.55
N GLY A 359 -16.84 -19.83 -20.67
CA GLY A 359 -16.12 -20.53 -21.71
C GLY A 359 -15.55 -19.74 -22.88
N GLU A 360 -14.72 -18.77 -22.63
CA GLU A 360 -13.56 -18.52 -23.47
C GLU A 360 -12.35 -18.34 -22.53
N GLY A 361 -11.53 -19.38 -22.49
CA GLY A 361 -10.21 -19.29 -21.88
C GLY A 361 -9.41 -18.21 -22.59
N THR A 362 -9.56 -16.99 -22.14
CA THR A 362 -8.59 -15.95 -22.41
C THR A 362 -7.41 -16.20 -21.50
N ASP A 363 -6.29 -16.56 -22.13
CA ASP A 363 -4.97 -16.49 -21.52
C ASP A 363 -4.89 -15.25 -20.65
N GLY A 364 -4.58 -15.45 -19.36
CA GLY A 364 -4.61 -14.42 -18.34
C GLY A 364 -3.73 -13.21 -18.67
N ASP A 365 -4.32 -12.21 -19.26
CA ASP A 365 -3.85 -10.84 -19.33
C ASP A 365 -4.85 -9.96 -18.59
N GLY A 366 -4.95 -10.15 -17.27
CA GLY A 366 -5.45 -9.11 -16.40
C GLY A 366 -4.49 -7.91 -16.52
N PRO A 367 -4.97 -6.66 -16.53
CA PRO A 367 -4.13 -5.49 -16.67
C PRO A 367 -3.26 -5.29 -15.44
N GLY A 368 -2.14 -6.02 -15.38
CA GLY A 368 -1.07 -5.77 -14.44
C GLY A 368 -0.24 -4.59 -14.91
N PHE A 369 -0.01 -3.63 -14.02
CA PHE A 369 0.75 -2.43 -14.32
C PHE A 369 2.09 -2.43 -13.59
N GLU A 370 3.14 -2.02 -14.30
CA GLU A 370 4.49 -1.83 -13.76
C GLU A 370 4.69 -0.36 -13.34
N VAL A 371 5.32 -0.15 -12.20
CA VAL A 371 5.76 1.17 -11.70
C VAL A 371 7.25 1.37 -11.96
#